data_d6a6ab8961ccc09ccdca3b0d074f83a2
#
_entry.id   d6a6ab8961ccc09ccdca3b0d074f83a2
#
_cell.length_a   1.000
_cell.length_b   1.000
_cell.length_c   1.000
_cell.angle_alpha   90.00
_cell.angle_beta   90.00
_cell.angle_gamma   90.00
#
_symmetry.space_group_name_H-M   'P 1'
#
loop_
_entity.id
_entity.type
_entity.pdbx_description
1 polymer ?
#
loop_
_entity_poly.entity_id
_entity_poly.type
_entity_poly.pdbx_seq_one_letter_code
_entity_poly.pdbx_strand_id
1 'polypeptide(L)'
;MSAKSPRGNLVKPIGSEAGIGKPGVVPVISWTVTNVQVGAPCTAASPQPAQNGHFVVVSVEAQTSTDLEPSRLPGGFFHPGNYWNVVDATGVTRVHPDTDPTYRCTKADWPVDLTPGSRYQFHLTFDSPTPTGFLTFVPTTGQPGWEYPF
;
A
#
# COMPACT_ATOMS: atom_id res chain seq x y z
N MET A 1 13.00 5.47 15.66
CA MET A 1 11.60 5.52 16.16
C MET A 1 10.72 6.08 15.06
N SER A 2 9.65 5.40 14.70
CA SER A 2 8.72 5.92 13.72
C SER A 2 7.78 6.93 14.37
N ALA A 3 7.59 8.08 13.73
CA ALA A 3 6.64 9.08 14.19
C ALA A 3 5.20 8.59 13.93
N LYS A 4 4.28 8.97 14.80
CA LYS A 4 2.86 8.74 14.59
C LYS A 4 2.23 9.95 13.91
N SER A 5 1.35 9.68 12.94
CA SER A 5 0.56 10.71 12.29
C SER A 5 -0.60 11.18 13.20
N PRO A 6 -1.28 12.29 12.85
CA PRO A 6 -2.51 12.68 13.53
C PRO A 6 -3.61 11.62 13.53
N ARG A 7 -3.55 10.67 12.59
CA ARG A 7 -4.47 9.53 12.47
C ARG A 7 -4.05 8.33 13.32
N GLY A 8 -2.92 8.45 14.05
CA GLY A 8 -2.42 7.38 14.90
C GLY A 8 -1.59 6.31 14.17
N ASN A 9 -1.37 6.47 12.88
CA ASN A 9 -0.58 5.52 12.10
C ASN A 9 0.91 5.80 12.21
N LEU A 10 1.73 4.77 11.99
CA LEU A 10 3.18 4.92 11.93
C LEU A 10 3.58 5.50 10.56
N VAL A 11 4.25 6.64 10.58
CA VAL A 11 4.79 7.23 9.34
C VAL A 11 6.08 6.51 8.99
N LYS A 12 6.13 5.95 7.79
CA LYS A 12 7.26 5.16 7.30
C LYS A 12 7.97 5.89 6.15
N PRO A 13 9.26 6.17 6.30
CA PRO A 13 10.06 6.58 5.15
C PRO A 13 10.08 5.50 4.08
N ILE A 14 10.20 5.89 2.82
CA ILE A 14 10.40 4.96 1.72
C ILE A 14 11.70 4.18 1.97
N GLY A 15 11.66 2.87 1.78
CA GLY A 15 12.76 1.96 2.07
C GLY A 15 12.75 1.38 3.49
N SER A 16 11.82 1.81 4.35
CA SER A 16 11.70 1.31 5.72
C SER A 16 10.76 0.11 5.79
N GLU A 17 11.18 -0.93 6.50
CA GLU A 17 10.37 -2.15 6.68
C GLU A 17 9.22 -1.91 7.65
N ALA A 18 8.06 -2.45 7.32
CA ALA A 18 6.89 -2.56 8.17
C ALA A 18 6.55 -4.04 8.35
N GLY A 19 5.81 -4.38 9.40
CA GLY A 19 5.46 -5.78 9.60
C GLY A 19 4.42 -5.98 10.69
N ILE A 20 3.87 -7.17 10.73
CA ILE A 20 2.92 -7.64 11.75
C ILE A 20 3.53 -8.83 12.46
N GLY A 21 3.58 -8.75 13.78
CA GLY A 21 4.13 -9.83 14.61
C GLY A 21 4.21 -9.39 16.06
N LYS A 22 4.66 -10.31 16.90
CA LYS A 22 4.90 -10.02 18.33
C LYS A 22 6.26 -9.33 18.49
N PRO A 23 6.41 -8.43 19.48
CA PRO A 23 7.71 -7.82 19.77
C PRO A 23 8.79 -8.90 20.00
N GLY A 24 9.97 -8.70 19.40
CA GLY A 24 11.11 -9.63 19.55
C GLY A 24 11.01 -10.93 18.76
N VAL A 25 9.96 -11.11 17.98
CA VAL A 25 9.75 -12.29 17.13
C VAL A 25 9.77 -11.85 15.67
N VAL A 26 10.25 -12.72 14.79
CA VAL A 26 10.21 -12.48 13.34
C VAL A 26 8.76 -12.20 12.91
N PRO A 27 8.48 -11.12 12.20
CA PRO A 27 7.13 -10.84 11.74
C PRO A 27 6.55 -11.97 10.89
N VAL A 28 5.26 -12.24 11.03
CA VAL A 28 4.58 -13.23 10.17
C VAL A 28 4.45 -12.73 8.74
N ILE A 29 4.37 -11.41 8.58
CA ILE A 29 4.43 -10.73 7.29
C ILE A 29 5.18 -9.41 7.48
N SER A 30 6.06 -9.10 6.54
CA SER A 30 6.75 -7.80 6.49
C SER A 30 6.77 -7.30 5.06
N TRP A 31 6.87 -5.99 4.90
CA TRP A 31 6.95 -5.37 3.58
C TRP A 31 7.73 -4.07 3.65
N THR A 32 8.21 -3.67 2.50
CA THR A 32 8.91 -2.40 2.30
C THR A 32 8.34 -1.72 1.07
N VAL A 33 7.90 -0.49 1.22
CA VAL A 33 7.60 0.36 0.08
C VAL A 33 8.94 0.90 -0.42
N THR A 34 9.38 0.42 -1.57
CA THR A 34 10.72 0.73 -2.10
C THR A 34 10.74 1.97 -2.96
N ASN A 35 9.60 2.33 -3.55
CA ASN A 35 9.48 3.51 -4.40
C ASN A 35 8.04 3.98 -4.44
N VAL A 36 7.86 5.29 -4.51
CA VAL A 36 6.57 5.93 -4.78
C VAL A 36 6.80 6.95 -5.88
N GLN A 37 6.06 6.81 -6.98
CA GLN A 37 6.22 7.68 -8.14
C GLN A 37 4.87 8.31 -8.49
N VAL A 38 4.83 9.65 -8.48
CA VAL A 38 3.63 10.42 -8.83
C VAL A 38 3.73 10.84 -10.30
N GLY A 39 2.65 10.63 -11.05
CA GLY A 39 2.59 11.03 -12.45
C GLY A 39 3.42 10.15 -13.39
N ALA A 40 3.79 8.94 -12.96
CA ALA A 40 4.51 8.01 -13.81
C ALA A 40 3.67 7.64 -15.05
N PRO A 41 4.32 7.46 -16.21
CA PRO A 41 3.62 6.93 -17.38
C PRO A 41 3.06 5.54 -17.09
N CYS A 42 1.84 5.28 -17.56
CA CYS A 42 1.27 3.95 -17.46
C CYS A 42 1.99 2.97 -18.39
N THR A 43 2.16 1.75 -17.92
CA THR A 43 2.90 0.70 -18.64
C THR A 43 1.98 -0.31 -19.33
N ALA A 44 0.70 -0.37 -18.93
CA ALA A 44 -0.26 -1.28 -19.54
C ALA A 44 -0.71 -0.74 -20.91
N ALA A 45 -1.22 -1.66 -21.74
CA ALA A 45 -1.77 -1.31 -23.03
C ALA A 45 -3.08 -0.50 -22.85
N SER A 46 -3.26 0.50 -23.71
CA SER A 46 -4.50 1.33 -23.72
C SER A 46 -4.82 2.00 -22.39
N PRO A 47 -3.86 2.73 -21.79
CA PRO A 47 -4.11 3.41 -20.52
C PRO A 47 -5.13 4.53 -20.68
N GLN A 48 -5.84 4.84 -19.59
CA GLN A 48 -6.76 5.97 -19.49
C GLN A 48 -6.17 7.03 -18.55
N PRO A 49 -6.56 8.30 -18.69
CA PRO A 49 -6.15 9.35 -17.76
C PRO A 49 -6.66 9.06 -16.34
N ALA A 50 -5.91 9.54 -15.34
CA ALA A 50 -6.33 9.45 -13.94
C ALA A 50 -7.68 10.16 -13.74
N GLN A 51 -8.58 9.51 -13.03
CA GLN A 51 -9.92 10.05 -12.78
C GLN A 51 -9.87 11.22 -11.80
N ASN A 52 -9.02 11.16 -10.78
CA ASN A 52 -8.86 12.20 -9.77
C ASN A 52 -7.76 13.20 -10.14
N GLY A 53 -6.85 12.84 -11.04
CA GLY A 53 -5.84 13.74 -11.58
C GLY A 53 -4.41 13.23 -11.58
N HIS A 54 -4.00 12.48 -10.57
CA HIS A 54 -2.60 12.05 -10.41
C HIS A 54 -2.50 10.57 -10.07
N PHE A 55 -1.86 9.79 -10.92
CA PHE A 55 -1.51 8.42 -10.55
C PHE A 55 -0.35 8.41 -9.55
N VAL A 56 -0.47 7.58 -8.55
CA VAL A 56 0.58 7.29 -7.56
C VAL A 56 0.91 5.80 -7.68
N VAL A 57 2.07 5.48 -8.19
CA VAL A 57 2.52 4.10 -8.37
C VAL A 57 3.48 3.74 -7.25
N VAL A 58 3.15 2.69 -6.53
CA VAL A 58 3.89 2.23 -5.35
C VAL A 58 4.53 0.89 -5.67
N SER A 59 5.84 0.78 -5.47
CA SER A 59 6.57 -0.48 -5.58
C SER A 59 6.74 -1.08 -4.20
N VAL A 60 6.39 -2.35 -4.06
CA VAL A 60 6.39 -3.06 -2.77
C VAL A 60 7.17 -4.36 -2.89
N GLU A 61 7.99 -4.63 -1.89
CA GLU A 61 8.57 -5.94 -1.63
C GLU A 61 8.02 -6.47 -0.32
N ALA A 62 7.55 -7.71 -0.32
CA ALA A 62 6.95 -8.33 0.86
C ALA A 62 7.49 -9.73 1.06
N GLN A 63 7.46 -10.20 2.31
CA GLN A 63 7.81 -11.58 2.63
C GLN A 63 6.96 -12.09 3.78
N THR A 64 6.72 -13.38 3.76
CA THR A 64 5.97 -14.09 4.80
C THR A 64 6.86 -15.10 5.49
N SER A 65 6.64 -15.25 6.80
CA SER A 65 7.28 -16.28 7.60
C SER A 65 6.70 -17.65 7.25
N THR A 66 7.49 -18.71 7.49
CA THR A 66 6.99 -20.08 7.42
C THR A 66 5.89 -20.37 8.45
N ASP A 67 5.79 -19.54 9.49
CA ASP A 67 4.78 -19.65 10.53
C ASP A 67 3.49 -18.89 10.21
N LEU A 68 3.40 -18.25 9.03
CA LEU A 68 2.20 -17.54 8.65
C LEU A 68 1.00 -18.50 8.58
N GLU A 69 -0.06 -18.13 9.26
CA GLU A 69 -1.38 -18.73 9.08
C GLU A 69 -2.23 -17.76 8.23
N PRO A 70 -2.42 -18.03 6.92
CA PRO A 70 -3.07 -17.07 6.03
C PRO A 70 -4.47 -16.65 6.47
N SER A 71 -5.20 -17.54 7.12
CA SER A 71 -6.55 -17.25 7.64
C SER A 71 -6.57 -16.22 8.77
N ARG A 72 -5.44 -15.89 9.37
CA ARG A 72 -5.32 -14.88 10.42
C ARG A 72 -5.05 -13.48 9.88
N LEU A 73 -4.77 -13.35 8.59
CA LEU A 73 -4.66 -12.05 7.94
C LEU A 73 -5.98 -11.68 7.28
N PRO A 74 -6.31 -10.37 7.24
CA PRO A 74 -7.47 -9.92 6.47
C PRO A 74 -7.36 -10.37 5.00
N GLY A 75 -8.45 -10.81 4.42
CA GLY A 75 -8.49 -11.23 3.02
C GLY A 75 -8.10 -10.09 2.07
N GLY A 76 -7.41 -10.43 1.00
CA GLY A 76 -6.93 -9.44 0.05
C GLY A 76 -5.99 -8.41 0.68
N PHE A 77 -5.05 -8.86 1.49
CA PHE A 77 -4.21 -8.01 2.33
C PHE A 77 -3.56 -6.86 1.57
N PHE A 78 -3.00 -7.12 0.39
CA PHE A 78 -2.36 -6.10 -0.44
C PHE A 78 -3.23 -5.61 -1.61
N HIS A 79 -4.49 -6.01 -1.67
CA HIS A 79 -5.35 -5.56 -2.76
C HIS A 79 -5.54 -4.03 -2.69
N PRO A 80 -5.35 -3.29 -3.78
CA PRO A 80 -5.42 -1.83 -3.75
C PRO A 80 -6.80 -1.28 -3.39
N GLY A 81 -7.86 -2.07 -3.54
CA GLY A 81 -9.23 -1.67 -3.22
C GLY A 81 -9.64 -1.89 -1.77
N ASN A 82 -8.79 -2.45 -0.92
CA ASN A 82 -9.22 -2.89 0.41
C ASN A 82 -8.84 -1.94 1.54
N TYR A 83 -7.56 -1.80 1.86
CA TYR A 83 -7.14 -1.19 3.12
C TYR A 83 -6.34 0.09 2.93
N TRP A 84 -6.34 0.62 1.71
CA TRP A 84 -5.59 1.80 1.33
C TRP A 84 -6.50 3.00 1.19
N ASN A 85 -6.04 4.15 1.71
CA ASN A 85 -6.64 5.44 1.45
C ASN A 85 -5.55 6.43 1.03
N VAL A 86 -5.97 7.54 0.44
CA VAL A 86 -5.10 8.68 0.18
C VAL A 86 -5.54 9.83 1.07
N VAL A 87 -4.60 10.42 1.80
CA VAL A 87 -4.80 11.70 2.46
C VAL A 87 -4.20 12.74 1.53
N ASP A 88 -5.03 13.58 0.93
CA ASP A 88 -4.57 14.56 -0.04
C ASP A 88 -3.86 15.75 0.62
N ALA A 89 -3.30 16.64 -0.19
CA ALA A 89 -2.55 17.79 0.31
C ALA A 89 -3.39 18.77 1.14
N THR A 90 -4.72 18.70 1.03
CA THR A 90 -5.62 19.52 1.84
C THR A 90 -5.99 18.86 3.18
N GLY A 91 -5.51 17.64 3.42
CA GLY A 91 -5.77 16.87 4.64
C GLY A 91 -7.05 16.04 4.58
N VAL A 92 -7.71 15.97 3.43
CA VAL A 92 -8.92 15.16 3.26
C VAL A 92 -8.54 13.72 2.96
N THR A 93 -9.12 12.79 3.72
CA THR A 93 -8.94 11.36 3.46
C THR A 93 -9.89 10.93 2.35
N ARG A 94 -9.32 10.46 1.26
CA ARG A 94 -10.02 9.91 0.10
C ARG A 94 -10.08 8.41 0.23
N VAL A 95 -11.27 7.89 0.44
CA VAL A 95 -11.52 6.45 0.45
C VAL A 95 -11.61 5.94 -0.99
N HIS A 96 -11.29 4.67 -1.22
CA HIS A 96 -11.30 4.06 -2.54
C HIS A 96 -10.45 4.83 -3.56
N PRO A 97 -9.14 5.01 -3.29
CA PRO A 97 -8.25 5.64 -4.25
C PRO A 97 -7.93 4.77 -5.47
N ASP A 98 -8.44 3.56 -5.50
CA ASP A 98 -8.45 2.67 -6.66
C ASP A 98 -9.62 3.07 -7.57
N THR A 99 -9.31 3.53 -8.76
CA THR A 99 -10.31 3.90 -9.77
C THR A 99 -10.14 3.00 -10.99
N ASP A 100 -11.12 3.00 -11.89
CA ASP A 100 -11.00 2.23 -13.14
C ASP A 100 -9.66 2.48 -13.83
N PRO A 101 -9.22 3.72 -14.03
CA PRO A 101 -7.93 3.98 -14.65
C PRO A 101 -6.72 3.39 -13.91
N THR A 102 -6.77 3.22 -12.58
CA THR A 102 -5.64 2.62 -11.83
C THR A 102 -5.42 1.15 -12.22
N TYR A 103 -6.50 0.42 -12.50
CA TYR A 103 -6.42 -0.98 -12.94
C TYR A 103 -5.98 -1.11 -14.40
N ARG A 104 -5.94 -0.01 -15.14
CA ARG A 104 -5.52 0.04 -16.55
C ARG A 104 -4.18 0.74 -16.75
N CYS A 105 -3.57 1.21 -15.67
CA CYS A 105 -2.30 1.95 -15.73
C CYS A 105 -1.10 0.99 -15.64
N THR A 106 -1.10 0.10 -14.66
CA THR A 106 -0.06 -0.90 -14.48
C THR A 106 -0.70 -2.28 -14.45
N LYS A 107 0.09 -3.30 -14.83
CA LYS A 107 -0.37 -4.69 -14.74
C LYS A 107 -0.67 -5.03 -13.28
N ALA A 108 -1.78 -5.73 -13.06
CA ALA A 108 -2.13 -6.27 -11.75
C ALA A 108 -1.18 -7.42 -11.40
N ASP A 109 -0.18 -7.13 -10.58
CA ASP A 109 0.86 -8.09 -10.17
C ASP A 109 0.91 -8.30 -8.65
N TRP A 110 -0.01 -7.70 -7.90
CA TRP A 110 -0.09 -7.92 -6.45
C TRP A 110 -0.60 -9.33 -6.14
N PRO A 111 -0.15 -9.94 -5.04
CA PRO A 111 -0.61 -11.27 -4.64
C PRO A 111 -2.07 -11.22 -4.18
N VAL A 112 -2.88 -12.16 -4.66
CA VAL A 112 -4.27 -12.33 -4.24
C VAL A 112 -4.30 -13.04 -2.90
N ASP A 113 -3.59 -14.16 -2.79
CA ASP A 113 -3.45 -14.95 -1.58
C ASP A 113 -1.99 -14.98 -1.16
N LEU A 114 -1.74 -14.92 0.14
CA LEU A 114 -0.40 -15.00 0.69
C LEU A 114 -0.13 -16.43 1.15
N THR A 115 1.02 -16.98 0.75
CA THR A 115 1.48 -18.28 1.19
C THR A 115 2.63 -18.14 2.18
N PRO A 116 2.78 -19.06 3.14
CA PRO A 116 3.90 -19.05 4.08
C PRO A 116 5.26 -19.17 3.36
N GLY A 117 6.30 -18.59 3.94
CA GLY A 117 7.67 -18.73 3.47
C GLY A 117 7.91 -18.17 2.06
N SER A 118 7.21 -17.13 1.68
CA SER A 118 7.21 -16.59 0.31
C SER A 118 7.71 -15.16 0.25
N ARG A 119 8.21 -14.77 -0.92
CA ARG A 119 8.60 -13.39 -1.22
C ARG A 119 7.81 -12.89 -2.41
N TYR A 120 7.43 -11.61 -2.37
CA TYR A 120 6.61 -10.97 -3.40
C TYR A 120 7.23 -9.64 -3.79
N GLN A 121 7.16 -9.33 -5.09
CA GLN A 121 7.48 -8.01 -5.62
C GLN A 121 6.34 -7.59 -6.52
N PHE A 122 5.75 -6.43 -6.26
CA PHE A 122 4.57 -6.00 -6.98
C PHE A 122 4.41 -4.48 -6.95
N HIS A 123 3.44 -4.00 -7.71
CA HIS A 123 3.08 -2.59 -7.79
C HIS A 123 1.62 -2.40 -7.42
N LEU A 124 1.34 -1.24 -6.82
CA LEU A 124 -0.02 -0.77 -6.57
C LEU A 124 -0.14 0.60 -7.22
N THR A 125 -1.27 0.87 -7.85
CA THR A 125 -1.54 2.17 -8.46
C THR A 125 -2.77 2.79 -7.81
N PHE A 126 -2.62 4.03 -7.38
CA PHE A 126 -3.69 4.82 -6.77
C PHE A 126 -3.92 6.10 -7.55
N ASP A 127 -5.08 6.72 -7.34
CA ASP A 127 -5.51 7.93 -8.00
C ASP A 127 -5.71 9.02 -6.95
N SER A 128 -4.92 10.08 -7.01
CA SER A 128 -4.93 11.17 -6.02
C SER A 128 -5.37 12.47 -6.65
N PRO A 129 -6.20 13.28 -5.95
CA PRO A 129 -6.56 14.61 -6.44
C PRO A 129 -5.42 15.62 -6.36
N THR A 130 -4.37 15.31 -5.57
CA THR A 130 -3.21 16.20 -5.41
C THR A 130 -1.91 15.45 -5.67
N PRO A 131 -0.85 16.14 -6.13
CA PRO A 131 0.44 15.48 -6.43
C PRO A 131 1.25 15.12 -5.19
N THR A 132 0.85 15.60 -4.02
CA THR A 132 1.48 15.27 -2.73
C THR A 132 0.43 14.84 -1.73
N GLY A 133 0.83 14.04 -0.75
CA GLY A 133 -0.07 13.55 0.28
C GLY A 133 0.51 12.37 1.02
N PHE A 134 -0.36 11.54 1.55
CA PHE A 134 0.00 10.30 2.23
C PHE A 134 -0.85 9.15 1.72
N LEU A 135 -0.22 8.00 1.54
CA LEU A 135 -0.93 6.73 1.41
C LEU A 135 -1.05 6.13 2.80
N THR A 136 -2.26 5.78 3.21
CA THR A 136 -2.49 5.08 4.46
C THR A 136 -2.82 3.62 4.19
N PHE A 137 -2.24 2.73 4.95
CA PHE A 137 -2.50 1.30 4.89
C PHE A 137 -2.92 0.81 6.28
N VAL A 138 -4.19 0.47 6.44
CA VAL A 138 -4.78 0.06 7.72
C VAL A 138 -5.53 -1.26 7.52
N PRO A 139 -4.82 -2.39 7.51
CA PRO A 139 -5.45 -3.69 7.23
C PRO A 139 -6.28 -4.24 8.39
N THR A 140 -6.07 -3.75 9.62
CA THR A 140 -6.80 -4.23 10.80
C THR A 140 -7.56 -3.11 11.45
N THR A 141 -8.88 -3.18 11.45
CA THR A 141 -9.76 -2.19 12.10
C THR A 141 -9.44 -2.07 13.58
N GLY A 142 -9.34 -0.84 14.07
CA GLY A 142 -9.06 -0.54 15.46
C GLY A 142 -7.60 -0.64 15.87
N GLN A 143 -6.71 -1.00 14.95
CA GLN A 143 -5.27 -1.03 15.16
C GLN A 143 -4.60 0.09 14.36
N PRO A 144 -3.47 0.63 14.84
CA PRO A 144 -2.68 1.56 14.03
C PRO A 144 -2.22 0.89 12.74
N GLY A 145 -2.24 1.65 11.65
CA GLY A 145 -1.67 1.23 10.38
C GLY A 145 -0.37 1.97 10.08
N TRP A 146 -0.12 2.15 8.81
CA TRP A 146 1.10 2.78 8.31
C TRP A 146 0.76 3.87 7.31
N GLU A 147 1.63 4.88 7.22
CA GLU A 147 1.49 5.96 6.26
C GLU A 147 2.79 6.17 5.51
N TYR A 148 2.66 6.40 4.22
CA TYR A 148 3.78 6.62 3.32
C TYR A 148 3.59 7.97 2.61
N PRO A 149 4.53 8.92 2.77
CA PRO A 149 4.43 10.21 2.10
C PRO A 149 4.69 10.07 0.60
N PHE A 150 4.06 10.94 -0.16
CA PHE A 150 4.36 11.07 -1.58
C PHE A 150 4.27 12.53 -2.04
#